data_6590a75348401503d346762bc8cefe9b
#
_entry.id   6590a75348401503d346762bc8cefe9b
#
_cell.length_a   1.000
_cell.length_b   1.000
_cell.length_c   1.000
_cell.angle_alpha   90.00
_cell.angle_beta   90.00
_cell.angle_gamma   90.00
#
_symmetry.space_group_name_H-M   'P 1'
#
loop_
_entity.id
_entity.type
_entity.pdbx_description
1 polymer ?
#
loop_
_entity_poly.entity_id
_entity_poly.type
_entity_poly.pdbx_seq_one_letter_code
_entity_poly.pdbx_strand_id
1 'polypeptide(L)'
;MLFLFFNSFCYSLRPVILLPPLYGTNLHVTYQETNLPWYCPKQMNDSLIWVDPKLLIPPRFNCVFKLLQGFYDTEKDQITNRIGVNISVHDFGLDTSVKYVDSGFFGKHVVDAYASMIQYFKDHGYEVGKNLFIAPYDWRFAPAFIDSFWPDLQNLVEKAHKINEMNYYGLFMWRFQFASFPY
;
A
#
# COMPACT_ATOMS: atom_id res chain seq x y z
N MET A 1 31.05 -43.24 22.80
CA MET A 1 30.57 -42.53 21.60
C MET A 1 29.43 -41.65 22.06
N LEU A 2 29.72 -40.37 22.28
CA LEU A 2 28.78 -39.41 22.89
C LEU A 2 28.07 -38.65 21.74
N PHE A 3 26.79 -38.96 21.51
CA PHE A 3 25.97 -38.23 20.55
C PHE A 3 25.50 -36.91 21.21
N LEU A 4 26.14 -35.80 20.87
CA LEU A 4 25.65 -34.49 21.19
C LEU A 4 24.48 -34.16 20.25
N PHE A 5 23.26 -34.28 20.75
CA PHE A 5 22.09 -33.74 20.08
C PHE A 5 22.16 -32.21 20.18
N PHE A 6 22.59 -31.54 19.12
CA PHE A 6 22.37 -30.11 18.93
C PHE A 6 20.89 -29.94 18.68
N ASN A 7 20.13 -29.60 19.72
CA ASN A 7 18.81 -29.02 19.55
C ASN A 7 18.99 -27.63 18.90
N SER A 8 18.94 -27.61 17.59
CA SER A 8 18.77 -26.35 16.86
C SER A 8 17.39 -25.78 17.22
N PHE A 9 17.35 -24.87 18.20
CA PHE A 9 16.18 -24.06 18.42
C PHE A 9 15.98 -23.21 17.16
N CYS A 10 15.11 -23.67 16.28
CA CYS A 10 14.65 -22.90 15.14
C CYS A 10 13.75 -21.80 15.69
N TYR A 11 14.31 -20.63 15.96
CA TYR A 11 13.52 -19.44 16.25
C TYR A 11 12.79 -19.06 14.96
N SER A 12 11.53 -19.48 14.85
CA SER A 12 10.67 -18.99 13.79
C SER A 12 10.47 -17.49 14.00
N LEU A 13 10.80 -16.71 12.97
CA LEU A 13 10.54 -15.27 12.96
C LEU A 13 9.02 -15.03 12.99
N ARG A 14 8.57 -14.15 13.87
CA ARG A 14 7.15 -13.78 13.94
C ARG A 14 6.77 -13.01 12.66
N PRO A 15 5.59 -13.28 12.07
CA PRO A 15 5.16 -12.53 10.90
C PRO A 15 4.95 -11.05 11.24
N VAL A 16 5.33 -10.21 10.30
CA VAL A 16 5.19 -8.75 10.37
C VAL A 16 4.26 -8.29 9.26
N ILE A 17 3.32 -7.43 9.58
CA ILE A 17 2.46 -6.75 8.61
C ILE A 17 2.75 -5.25 8.69
N LEU A 18 3.21 -4.67 7.59
CA LEU A 18 3.51 -3.25 7.47
C LEU A 18 2.32 -2.52 6.87
N LEU A 19 1.92 -1.41 7.50
CA LEU A 19 0.94 -0.48 6.95
C LEU A 19 1.69 0.74 6.42
N PRO A 20 1.55 1.09 5.13
CA PRO A 20 2.19 2.26 4.56
C PRO A 20 1.69 3.56 5.21
N PRO A 21 2.53 4.60 5.30
CA PRO A 21 2.10 5.91 5.73
C PRO A 21 1.26 6.61 4.66
N LEU A 22 0.73 7.77 5.00
CA LEU A 22 0.14 8.70 4.04
C LEU A 22 1.13 8.93 2.88
N TYR A 23 0.64 8.87 1.64
CA TYR A 23 1.41 8.96 0.39
C TYR A 23 2.36 7.77 0.10
N GLY A 24 2.42 6.76 0.96
CA GLY A 24 3.37 5.65 0.83
C GLY A 24 2.91 4.49 -0.05
N THR A 25 1.70 4.54 -0.60
CA THR A 25 1.15 3.54 -1.52
C THR A 25 1.03 4.11 -2.92
N ASN A 26 1.45 3.35 -3.92
CA ASN A 26 1.23 3.68 -5.33
C ASN A 26 -0.26 3.59 -5.66
N LEU A 27 -0.78 4.62 -6.32
CA LEU A 27 -2.15 4.64 -6.79
C LEU A 27 -2.16 4.52 -8.31
N HIS A 28 -3.04 3.68 -8.81
CA HIS A 28 -3.28 3.47 -10.22
C HIS A 28 -4.63 4.03 -10.62
N VAL A 29 -4.75 4.49 -11.86
CA VAL A 29 -5.96 5.09 -12.37
C VAL A 29 -6.41 4.42 -13.65
N THR A 30 -7.71 4.19 -13.73
CA THR A 30 -8.41 3.75 -14.95
C THR A 30 -9.57 4.69 -15.24
N TYR A 31 -9.63 5.24 -16.43
CA TYR A 31 -10.78 5.97 -16.94
C TYR A 31 -10.77 5.99 -18.49
N GLN A 32 -11.94 6.18 -19.06
CA GLN A 32 -12.15 6.37 -20.47
C GLN A 32 -13.21 7.43 -20.70
N GLU A 33 -12.94 8.39 -21.59
CA GLU A 33 -13.90 9.42 -22.04
C GLU A 33 -14.63 10.16 -20.91
N THR A 34 -13.87 10.55 -19.87
CA THR A 34 -14.43 11.40 -18.79
C THR A 34 -14.38 12.87 -19.21
N ASN A 35 -15.25 13.68 -18.59
CA ASN A 35 -15.24 15.13 -18.76
C ASN A 35 -14.07 15.79 -18.01
N LEU A 36 -12.85 15.47 -18.46
CA LEU A 36 -11.60 16.01 -17.94
C LEU A 36 -11.08 17.16 -18.83
N PRO A 37 -10.33 18.12 -18.28
CA PRO A 37 -9.71 19.19 -19.04
C PRO A 37 -8.79 18.66 -20.15
N TRP A 38 -8.60 19.46 -21.20
CA TRP A 38 -7.79 19.12 -22.39
C TRP A 38 -6.34 18.74 -22.09
N TYR A 39 -5.80 19.18 -20.97
CA TYR A 39 -4.43 18.86 -20.54
C TYR A 39 -4.31 17.45 -19.87
N CYS A 40 -5.44 16.81 -19.60
CA CYS A 40 -5.46 15.43 -19.17
C CYS A 40 -5.35 14.48 -20.37
N PRO A 41 -4.73 13.30 -20.21
CA PRO A 41 -4.87 12.22 -21.17
C PRO A 41 -6.34 11.91 -21.41
N LYS A 42 -6.72 11.54 -22.65
CA LYS A 42 -8.13 11.19 -22.96
C LYS A 42 -8.59 9.92 -22.26
N GLN A 43 -7.66 8.99 -22.05
CA GLN A 43 -7.92 7.72 -21.36
C GLN A 43 -6.65 7.28 -20.63
N MET A 44 -6.82 6.54 -19.57
CA MET A 44 -5.77 5.81 -18.88
C MET A 44 -6.32 4.44 -18.47
N ASN A 45 -5.48 3.42 -18.55
CA ASN A 45 -5.84 2.07 -18.16
C ASN A 45 -4.78 1.55 -17.20
N ASP A 46 -5.17 1.32 -15.95
CA ASP A 46 -4.32 0.83 -14.87
C ASP A 46 -2.95 1.52 -14.80
N SER A 47 -2.96 2.82 -14.98
CA SER A 47 -1.73 3.61 -15.10
C SER A 47 -1.36 4.21 -13.75
N LEU A 48 -0.08 4.14 -13.40
CA LEU A 48 0.43 4.77 -12.18
C LEU A 48 0.16 6.29 -12.24
N ILE A 49 -0.51 6.82 -11.22
CA ILE A 49 -0.78 8.24 -11.06
C ILE A 49 -0.01 8.85 -9.90
N TRP A 50 0.19 8.10 -8.83
CA TRP A 50 0.95 8.53 -7.66
C TRP A 50 2.17 7.63 -7.43
N VAL A 51 3.38 8.04 -7.79
CA VAL A 51 3.76 9.27 -8.50
C VAL A 51 4.36 8.89 -9.84
N ASP A 52 3.77 9.36 -10.94
CA ASP A 52 4.45 9.32 -12.24
C ASP A 52 5.11 10.66 -12.52
N PRO A 53 6.46 10.74 -12.57
CA PRO A 53 7.18 11.98 -12.86
C PRO A 53 6.77 12.66 -14.15
N LYS A 54 6.29 11.89 -15.14
CA LYS A 54 5.82 12.42 -16.43
C LYS A 54 4.52 13.23 -16.29
N LEU A 55 3.72 12.89 -15.26
CA LEU A 55 2.48 13.60 -14.96
C LEU A 55 2.72 14.84 -14.08
N LEU A 56 3.89 14.95 -13.45
CA LEU A 56 4.24 16.11 -12.63
C LEU A 56 4.70 17.33 -13.44
N ILE A 57 4.87 17.18 -14.76
CA ILE A 57 5.28 18.29 -15.64
C ILE A 57 4.03 19.10 -16.04
N PRO A 58 4.03 20.46 -15.86
CA PRO A 58 2.93 21.30 -16.32
C PRO A 58 2.67 21.15 -17.83
N PRO A 59 1.40 21.19 -18.27
CA PRO A 59 0.17 21.40 -17.49
C PRO A 59 -0.45 20.13 -16.88
N ARG A 60 0.16 18.95 -17.10
CA ARG A 60 -0.37 17.64 -16.67
C ARG A 60 -0.47 17.48 -15.15
N PHE A 61 0.36 18.19 -14.40
CA PHE A 61 0.31 18.24 -12.94
C PHE A 61 -1.10 18.53 -12.39
N ASN A 62 -1.80 19.50 -12.99
CA ASN A 62 -3.15 19.82 -12.61
C ASN A 62 -4.15 18.67 -12.86
N CYS A 63 -3.84 17.80 -13.81
CA CYS A 63 -4.64 16.59 -14.06
C CYS A 63 -4.56 15.60 -12.91
N VAL A 64 -3.37 15.39 -12.36
CA VAL A 64 -3.17 14.49 -11.21
C VAL A 64 -4.08 14.87 -10.06
N PHE A 65 -4.12 16.15 -9.69
CA PHE A 65 -5.02 16.62 -8.61
C PHE A 65 -6.49 16.42 -8.94
N LYS A 66 -6.90 16.64 -10.20
CA LYS A 66 -8.27 16.41 -10.63
C LYS A 66 -8.68 14.92 -10.54
N LEU A 67 -7.75 14.02 -10.82
CA LEU A 67 -7.98 12.58 -10.75
C LEU A 67 -7.94 12.05 -9.32
N LEU A 68 -7.07 12.61 -8.47
CA LEU A 68 -6.94 12.20 -7.06
C LEU A 68 -8.04 12.80 -6.17
N GLN A 69 -8.87 13.71 -6.69
CA GLN A 69 -9.92 14.34 -5.91
C GLN A 69 -11.01 13.34 -5.51
N GLY A 70 -11.26 13.21 -4.21
CA GLY A 70 -12.40 12.50 -3.66
C GLY A 70 -13.62 13.40 -3.50
N PHE A 71 -14.81 12.80 -3.52
CA PHE A 71 -16.09 13.47 -3.34
C PHE A 71 -16.85 12.78 -2.20
N TYR A 72 -17.27 13.56 -1.22
CA TYR A 72 -18.07 13.04 -0.13
C TYR A 72 -19.54 13.05 -0.50
N ASP A 73 -20.16 11.87 -0.45
CA ASP A 73 -21.60 11.69 -0.63
C ASP A 73 -22.27 11.73 0.75
N THR A 74 -22.97 12.82 1.05
CA THR A 74 -23.61 13.02 2.35
C THR A 74 -24.82 12.12 2.59
N GLU A 75 -25.42 11.57 1.54
CA GLU A 75 -26.58 10.67 1.67
C GLU A 75 -26.14 9.26 2.04
N LYS A 76 -24.99 8.84 1.53
CA LYS A 76 -24.45 7.49 1.76
C LYS A 76 -23.38 7.43 2.82
N ASP A 77 -22.95 8.58 3.35
CA ASP A 77 -21.80 8.71 4.25
C ASP A 77 -20.53 8.02 3.70
N GLN A 78 -20.26 8.23 2.41
CA GLN A 78 -19.18 7.58 1.69
C GLN A 78 -18.34 8.56 0.91
N ILE A 79 -17.06 8.27 0.77
CA ILE A 79 -16.18 9.00 -0.13
C ILE A 79 -16.06 8.23 -1.43
N THR A 80 -16.28 8.91 -2.54
CA THR A 80 -16.26 8.30 -3.88
C THR A 80 -15.20 8.95 -4.76
N ASN A 81 -14.77 8.22 -5.77
CA ASN A 81 -13.96 8.77 -6.85
C ASN A 81 -14.80 9.70 -7.73
N ARG A 82 -14.12 10.49 -8.55
CA ARG A 82 -14.76 11.23 -9.63
C ARG A 82 -15.54 10.27 -10.54
N ILE A 83 -16.73 10.68 -10.98
CA ILE A 83 -17.57 9.88 -11.88
C ILE A 83 -16.75 9.46 -13.12
N GLY A 84 -16.75 8.17 -13.43
CA GLY A 84 -16.00 7.58 -14.55
C GLY A 84 -14.50 7.42 -14.32
N VAL A 85 -14.00 7.74 -13.12
CA VAL A 85 -12.60 7.52 -12.72
C VAL A 85 -12.56 6.44 -11.65
N ASN A 86 -11.75 5.41 -11.88
CA ASN A 86 -11.46 4.39 -10.87
C ASN A 86 -10.01 4.52 -10.41
N ILE A 87 -9.79 4.62 -9.11
CA ILE A 87 -8.47 4.56 -8.49
C ILE A 87 -8.33 3.23 -7.77
N SER A 88 -7.24 2.55 -7.98
CA SER A 88 -6.94 1.23 -7.42
C SER A 88 -5.59 1.19 -6.74
N VAL A 89 -5.49 0.29 -5.78
CA VAL A 89 -4.26 -0.13 -5.11
C VAL A 89 -4.05 -1.60 -5.41
N HIS A 90 -2.81 -1.97 -5.70
CA HIS A 90 -2.48 -3.33 -6.11
C HIS A 90 -1.73 -4.10 -5.03
N ASP A 91 -1.69 -5.42 -5.22
CA ASP A 91 -0.78 -6.35 -4.54
C ASP A 91 -0.88 -6.33 -3.01
N PHE A 92 -2.12 -6.39 -2.50
CA PHE A 92 -2.37 -6.51 -1.06
C PHE A 92 -1.67 -7.76 -0.48
N GLY A 93 -0.84 -7.55 0.53
CA GLY A 93 0.01 -8.57 1.12
C GLY A 93 1.44 -8.64 0.56
N LEU A 94 1.74 -7.90 -0.55
CA LEU A 94 3.04 -7.88 -1.20
C LEU A 94 3.69 -6.48 -1.14
N ASP A 95 4.92 -6.37 -1.63
CA ASP A 95 5.74 -5.16 -1.47
C ASP A 95 5.80 -4.26 -2.72
N THR A 96 5.19 -4.66 -3.83
CA THR A 96 5.34 -3.97 -5.12
C THR A 96 4.78 -2.56 -5.13
N SER A 97 3.61 -2.36 -4.50
CA SER A 97 2.92 -1.05 -4.45
C SER A 97 3.51 -0.06 -3.45
N VAL A 98 4.56 -0.43 -2.71
CA VAL A 98 5.08 0.41 -1.61
C VAL A 98 6.59 0.57 -1.59
N LYS A 99 7.33 -0.18 -2.38
CA LYS A 99 8.80 -0.07 -2.40
C LYS A 99 9.25 1.32 -2.79
N TYR A 100 8.71 1.80 -3.88
CA TYR A 100 9.05 3.09 -4.47
C TYR A 100 7.76 3.82 -4.79
N VAL A 101 7.71 5.09 -4.45
CA VAL A 101 6.53 5.90 -4.74
C VAL A 101 6.44 6.25 -6.23
N ASP A 102 7.59 6.32 -6.90
CA ASP A 102 7.69 6.72 -8.30
C ASP A 102 7.82 5.53 -9.27
N SER A 103 7.45 5.76 -10.52
CA SER A 103 7.60 4.78 -11.63
C SER A 103 9.05 4.55 -12.08
N GLY A 104 9.99 5.26 -11.47
CA GLY A 104 11.38 5.33 -11.92
C GLY A 104 11.60 6.32 -13.06
N PHE A 105 12.69 7.06 -12.99
CA PHE A 105 13.14 7.98 -14.03
C PHE A 105 14.48 7.51 -14.56
N PHE A 106 14.57 7.30 -15.88
CA PHE A 106 15.76 6.67 -16.52
C PHE A 106 16.21 5.36 -15.84
N GLY A 107 15.23 4.52 -15.43
CA GLY A 107 15.51 3.23 -14.79
C GLY A 107 15.98 3.32 -13.34
N LYS A 108 15.93 4.50 -12.73
CA LYS A 108 16.25 4.70 -11.31
C LYS A 108 15.04 5.25 -10.57
N HIS A 109 14.70 4.62 -9.45
CA HIS A 109 13.74 5.18 -8.52
C HIS A 109 14.38 6.30 -7.71
N VAL A 110 13.65 7.38 -7.53
CA VAL A 110 14.12 8.58 -6.83
C VAL A 110 13.55 8.65 -5.41
N VAL A 111 12.35 8.11 -5.22
CA VAL A 111 11.66 8.18 -3.93
C VAL A 111 11.51 6.76 -3.37
N ASP A 112 12.41 6.43 -2.44
CA ASP A 112 12.31 5.21 -1.63
C ASP A 112 11.25 5.44 -0.53
N ALA A 113 10.16 4.69 -0.58
CA ALA A 113 9.19 4.71 0.51
C ALA A 113 9.51 3.62 1.55
N TYR A 114 9.52 2.36 1.10
CA TYR A 114 9.73 1.20 1.97
C TYR A 114 10.83 0.27 1.48
N ALA A 115 11.48 0.54 0.34
CA ALA A 115 12.45 -0.39 -0.25
C ALA A 115 13.60 -0.69 0.70
N SER A 116 14.18 0.34 1.35
CA SER A 116 15.26 0.17 2.31
C SER A 116 14.81 -0.59 3.57
N MET A 117 13.61 -0.31 4.09
CA MET A 117 13.06 -1.02 5.25
C MET A 117 12.74 -2.48 4.91
N ILE A 118 12.14 -2.74 3.76
CA ILE A 118 11.86 -4.10 3.29
C ILE A 118 13.16 -4.87 3.08
N GLN A 119 14.19 -4.23 2.53
CA GLN A 119 15.50 -4.85 2.37
C GLN A 119 16.13 -5.19 3.72
N TYR A 120 16.04 -4.29 4.71
CA TYR A 120 16.48 -4.57 6.07
C TYR A 120 15.79 -5.82 6.65
N PHE A 121 14.48 -5.95 6.51
CA PHE A 121 13.77 -7.15 6.95
C PHE A 121 14.27 -8.41 6.21
N LYS A 122 14.47 -8.32 4.89
CA LYS A 122 15.00 -9.45 4.08
C LYS A 122 16.38 -9.89 4.55
N ASP A 123 17.26 -8.94 4.85
CA ASP A 123 18.62 -9.22 5.37
C ASP A 123 18.59 -9.88 6.76
N HIS A 124 17.46 -9.76 7.47
CA HIS A 124 17.22 -10.41 8.78
C HIS A 124 16.32 -11.65 8.71
N GLY A 125 16.22 -12.27 7.53
CA GLY A 125 15.54 -13.55 7.35
C GLY A 125 14.03 -13.47 7.10
N TYR A 126 13.50 -12.27 6.83
CA TYR A 126 12.11 -12.12 6.42
C TYR A 126 11.94 -12.32 4.92
N GLU A 127 10.81 -12.90 4.55
CA GLU A 127 10.44 -13.18 3.16
C GLU A 127 9.03 -12.62 2.89
N VAL A 128 8.92 -11.76 1.86
CA VAL A 128 7.64 -11.15 1.49
C VAL A 128 6.65 -12.23 1.03
N GLY A 129 5.42 -12.13 1.53
CA GLY A 129 4.37 -13.10 1.27
C GLY A 129 4.42 -14.36 2.15
N LYS A 130 5.43 -14.50 3.01
CA LYS A 130 5.60 -15.64 3.92
C LYS A 130 5.55 -15.22 5.39
N ASN A 131 6.46 -14.35 5.82
CA ASN A 131 6.51 -13.80 7.17
C ASN A 131 6.66 -12.27 7.21
N LEU A 132 6.72 -11.64 6.04
CA LEU A 132 6.64 -10.20 5.86
C LEU A 132 5.51 -9.88 4.88
N PHE A 133 4.55 -9.09 5.32
CA PHE A 133 3.39 -8.70 4.52
C PHE A 133 3.23 -7.19 4.56
N ILE A 134 2.60 -6.64 3.53
CA ILE A 134 2.27 -5.23 3.46
C ILE A 134 0.77 -5.10 3.22
N ALA A 135 0.11 -4.17 3.90
CA ALA A 135 -1.30 -3.84 3.71
C ALA A 135 -1.43 -2.46 3.07
N PRO A 136 -1.19 -2.33 1.74
CA PRO A 136 -1.34 -1.06 1.05
C PRO A 136 -2.81 -0.62 1.03
N TYR A 137 -3.04 0.68 1.05
CA TYR A 137 -4.39 1.24 1.00
C TYR A 137 -4.41 2.56 0.23
N ASP A 138 -5.59 2.96 -0.20
CA ASP A 138 -5.80 4.26 -0.82
C ASP A 138 -5.71 5.36 0.24
N TRP A 139 -4.54 5.94 0.38
CA TRP A 139 -4.22 6.94 1.39
C TRP A 139 -4.99 8.26 1.25
N ARG A 140 -5.71 8.46 0.15
CA ARG A 140 -6.58 9.62 -0.02
C ARG A 140 -7.76 9.61 0.96
N PHE A 141 -8.10 8.42 1.42
CA PHE A 141 -9.21 8.17 2.34
C PHE A 141 -8.69 7.57 3.64
N ALA A 142 -9.34 7.91 4.75
CA ALA A 142 -9.05 7.19 5.98
C ALA A 142 -9.49 5.73 5.81
N PRO A 143 -8.77 4.75 6.37
CA PRO A 143 -9.13 3.33 6.26
C PRO A 143 -10.57 3.01 6.67
N ALA A 144 -11.17 3.83 7.55
CA ALA A 144 -12.57 3.70 7.95
C ALA A 144 -13.56 3.91 6.79
N PHE A 145 -13.18 4.60 5.74
CA PHE A 145 -14.00 4.87 4.56
C PHE A 145 -13.68 3.96 3.37
N ILE A 146 -12.87 2.92 3.58
CA ILE A 146 -12.50 1.93 2.56
C ILE A 146 -13.12 0.61 2.95
N ASP A 147 -14.28 0.28 2.36
CA ASP A 147 -15.08 -0.87 2.75
C ASP A 147 -14.32 -2.20 2.72
N SER A 148 -13.42 -2.38 1.75
CA SER A 148 -12.63 -3.62 1.60
C SER A 148 -11.44 -3.71 2.55
N PHE A 149 -10.93 -2.59 3.08
CA PHE A 149 -9.65 -2.59 3.79
C PHE A 149 -9.63 -3.49 5.03
N TRP A 150 -10.65 -3.40 5.86
CA TRP A 150 -10.67 -4.17 7.10
C TRP A 150 -10.87 -5.67 6.89
N PRO A 151 -11.80 -6.12 6.01
CA PRO A 151 -11.88 -7.52 5.62
C PRO A 151 -10.58 -8.05 5.00
N ASP A 152 -9.95 -7.28 4.11
CA ASP A 152 -8.69 -7.67 3.48
C ASP A 152 -7.55 -7.77 4.51
N LEU A 153 -7.48 -6.83 5.46
CA LEU A 153 -6.49 -6.86 6.53
C LEU A 153 -6.73 -8.06 7.46
N GLN A 154 -7.97 -8.36 7.81
CA GLN A 154 -8.31 -9.54 8.61
C GLN A 154 -7.86 -10.82 7.90
N ASN A 155 -8.22 -10.98 6.63
CA ASN A 155 -7.80 -12.13 5.82
C ASN A 155 -6.26 -12.25 5.74
N LEU A 156 -5.56 -11.12 5.64
CA LEU A 156 -4.09 -11.09 5.61
C LEU A 156 -3.49 -11.55 6.95
N VAL A 157 -4.06 -11.10 8.08
CA VAL A 157 -3.64 -11.51 9.42
C VAL A 157 -3.83 -13.01 9.61
N GLU A 158 -5.01 -13.53 9.24
CA GLU A 158 -5.32 -14.96 9.33
C GLU A 158 -4.40 -15.79 8.43
N LYS A 159 -4.14 -15.32 7.21
CA LYS A 159 -3.18 -15.94 6.28
C LYS A 159 -1.78 -15.96 6.87
N ALA A 160 -1.31 -14.83 7.41
CA ALA A 160 0.01 -14.73 8.02
C ALA A 160 0.16 -15.67 9.20
N HIS A 161 -0.87 -15.77 10.05
CA HIS A 161 -0.92 -16.69 11.16
C HIS A 161 -0.83 -18.15 10.70
N LYS A 162 -1.69 -18.54 9.75
CA LYS A 162 -1.76 -19.92 9.22
C LYS A 162 -0.46 -20.37 8.57
N ILE A 163 0.19 -19.51 7.76
CA ILE A 163 1.44 -19.85 7.06
C ILE A 163 2.58 -20.07 8.06
N ASN A 164 2.60 -19.35 9.16
CA ASN A 164 3.72 -19.39 10.09
C ASN A 164 3.48 -20.34 11.27
N GLU A 165 2.36 -21.09 11.30
CA GLU A 165 1.99 -22.04 12.36
C GLU A 165 2.23 -21.49 13.78
N MET A 166 1.95 -20.22 13.96
CA MET A 166 2.25 -19.53 15.22
C MET A 166 1.26 -19.92 16.30
N ASN A 167 1.64 -20.93 17.06
CA ASN A 167 1.23 -20.99 18.44
C ASN A 167 1.93 -19.83 19.17
N TYR A 168 1.17 -18.78 19.53
CA TYR A 168 1.49 -17.70 20.46
C TYR A 168 1.78 -16.27 19.98
N TYR A 169 0.85 -15.39 20.36
CA TYR A 169 0.98 -14.07 20.96
C TYR A 169 2.08 -13.12 20.44
N GLY A 170 1.69 -12.22 19.61
CA GLY A 170 2.48 -11.04 19.32
C GLY A 170 2.24 -10.46 17.94
N LEU A 171 1.01 -10.05 17.68
CA LEU A 171 0.75 -9.08 16.63
C LEU A 171 1.39 -7.76 17.09
N PHE A 172 2.59 -7.46 16.62
CA PHE A 172 3.12 -6.11 16.74
C PHE A 172 2.44 -5.28 15.65
N MET A 173 1.22 -4.82 15.93
CA MET A 173 0.70 -3.66 15.23
C MET A 173 1.48 -2.45 15.70
N TRP A 174 2.27 -1.85 14.82
CA TRP A 174 2.68 -0.48 15.00
C TRP A 174 1.40 0.37 14.89
N ARG A 175 0.85 0.67 16.07
CA ARG A 175 -0.25 1.61 16.19
C ARG A 175 0.35 2.98 15.88
N PHE A 176 0.18 3.45 14.64
CA PHE A 176 0.30 4.88 14.39
C PHE A 176 -0.81 5.54 15.17
N GLN A 177 -0.44 6.18 16.26
CA GLN A 177 -1.32 7.00 17.06
C GLN A 177 -1.63 8.22 16.19
N PHE A 178 -2.78 8.20 15.54
CA PHE A 178 -3.32 9.42 14.98
C PHE A 178 -3.48 10.39 16.15
N ALA A 179 -2.67 11.43 16.15
CA ALA A 179 -2.90 12.54 17.04
C ALA A 179 -4.29 13.08 16.72
N SER A 180 -5.23 12.87 17.63
CA SER A 180 -6.53 13.52 17.58
C SER A 180 -6.26 15.00 17.73
N PHE A 181 -6.38 15.75 16.65
CA PHE A 181 -6.49 17.21 16.74
C PHE A 181 -7.86 17.49 17.38
N PRO A 182 -7.91 18.21 18.50
CA PRO A 182 -9.18 18.70 19.04
C PRO A 182 -9.75 19.73 18.05
N TYR A 183 -11.04 19.63 17.77
CA TYR A 183 -11.82 20.62 17.05
C TYR A 183 -11.82 21.96 17.78
#